data_ef4d20787045c1d627356f6d730df1d2
#
_entry.id   ef4d20787045c1d627356f6d730df1d2
#
_cell.length_a   1.000
_cell.length_b   1.000
_cell.length_c   1.000
_cell.angle_alpha   90.00
_cell.angle_beta   90.00
_cell.angle_gamma   90.00
#
_symmetry.space_group_name_H-M   'P 1'
#
loop_
_entity.id
_entity.type
_entity.pdbx_description
1 polymer ?
#
loop_
_entity_poly.entity_id
_entity_poly.type
_entity_poly.pdbx_seq_one_letter_code
_entity_poly.pdbx_strand_id
1 'polypeptide(L)'
;MFSKILSTGSYLPQHIRTNADLEKMVDTSDEWIVTRSGIRERRIAAPDETVSTMGFEAAQKAIEAANINPQEIDLILVATTSNSHAYPSAACQIQGMLEIDDAIAFDLAAACTGFVYALGVADQFIRTGKVKKALVIGSDLNSRKLDETDRSTVVLFGDGAGAAVVSEVPEGYGIKGVDLGADGTGGSALCIPAGGTAVLANDQRIEEGLTFIHMDGPEVYKFAVKTMGKTALKSLERANMNLDELDYFIPHQANIRIIDSAAKRLHMPKEKVFVNLHKYGNTSAASVAIALDEANREGCLKRGDNVALAGFGAGLTWASLVLKWY
;
A
#
# COMPACT_ATOMS: atom_id res chain seq x y z
N MET A 1 -10.67 -10.37 21.89
CA MET A 1 -9.24 -10.05 21.62
C MET A 1 -9.21 -9.01 20.51
N PHE A 2 -8.32 -8.04 20.56
CA PHE A 2 -8.13 -7.02 19.53
C PHE A 2 -6.70 -7.06 19.06
N SER A 3 -6.43 -6.55 17.86
CA SER A 3 -5.07 -6.47 17.32
C SER A 3 -4.63 -5.01 17.18
N LYS A 4 -3.36 -4.74 17.46
CA LYS A 4 -2.72 -3.43 17.27
C LYS A 4 -1.54 -3.53 16.31
N ILE A 5 -1.20 -2.42 15.69
CA ILE A 5 0.11 -2.25 15.09
C ILE A 5 1.10 -1.99 16.22
N LEU A 6 2.06 -2.91 16.40
CA LEU A 6 3.09 -2.83 17.44
C LEU A 6 4.24 -1.94 16.98
N SER A 7 4.60 -2.05 15.71
CA SER A 7 5.70 -1.31 15.10
C SER A 7 5.52 -1.22 13.59
N THR A 8 6.31 -0.35 12.95
CA THR A 8 6.35 -0.15 11.52
C THR A 8 7.79 -0.13 11.01
N GLY A 9 7.97 -0.37 9.72
CA GLY A 9 9.24 -0.24 9.02
C GLY A 9 9.00 0.00 7.53
N SER A 10 9.94 0.65 6.86
CA SER A 10 9.85 0.89 5.43
C SER A 10 11.20 0.78 4.74
N TYR A 11 11.17 0.44 3.47
CA TYR A 11 12.30 0.45 2.57
C TYR A 11 11.95 1.19 1.28
N LEU A 12 12.87 2.02 0.85
CA LEU A 12 12.78 2.81 -0.37
C LEU A 12 14.07 2.67 -1.17
N PRO A 13 14.00 2.32 -2.46
CA PRO A 13 15.17 2.24 -3.33
C PRO A 13 15.99 3.54 -3.33
N GLN A 14 17.29 3.41 -3.53
CA GLN A 14 18.22 4.55 -3.49
C GLN A 14 18.05 5.47 -4.70
N HIS A 15 17.74 4.90 -5.89
CA HIS A 15 17.64 5.66 -7.12
C HIS A 15 16.39 6.54 -7.13
N ILE A 16 16.58 7.85 -7.32
CA ILE A 16 15.52 8.83 -7.45
C ILE A 16 15.34 9.16 -8.94
N ARG A 17 14.11 9.05 -9.44
CA ARG A 17 13.70 9.55 -10.76
C ARG A 17 12.88 10.81 -10.54
N THR A 18 13.40 11.96 -10.94
CA THR A 18 12.74 13.27 -10.81
C THR A 18 11.79 13.54 -11.99
N ASN A 19 10.95 14.57 -11.86
CA ASN A 19 10.14 15.04 -13.00
C ASN A 19 11.01 15.54 -14.15
N ALA A 20 12.16 16.19 -13.86
CA ALA A 20 13.12 16.61 -14.87
C ALA A 20 13.76 15.43 -15.66
N ASP A 21 13.86 14.26 -15.07
CA ASP A 21 14.28 13.05 -15.79
C ASP A 21 13.17 12.55 -16.73
N LEU A 22 11.92 12.63 -16.29
CA LEU A 22 10.77 12.25 -17.12
C LEU A 22 10.54 13.20 -18.31
N GLU A 23 10.88 14.48 -18.18
CA GLU A 23 10.85 15.45 -19.30
C GLU A 23 11.78 15.03 -20.47
N LYS A 24 12.82 14.24 -20.18
CA LYS A 24 13.72 13.68 -21.21
C LYS A 24 13.18 12.40 -21.85
N MET A 25 12.17 11.77 -21.24
CA MET A 25 11.63 10.47 -21.67
C MET A 25 10.32 10.60 -22.43
N VAL A 26 9.43 11.48 -21.95
CA VAL A 26 8.07 11.67 -22.50
C VAL A 26 7.71 13.15 -22.60
N ASP A 27 6.75 13.49 -23.44
CA ASP A 27 6.25 14.86 -23.59
C ASP A 27 5.47 15.31 -22.33
N THR A 28 6.18 15.86 -21.35
CA THR A 28 5.65 16.31 -20.05
C THR A 28 6.44 17.50 -19.50
N SER A 29 6.01 18.04 -18.35
CA SER A 29 6.76 19.03 -17.58
C SER A 29 6.55 18.82 -16.07
N ASP A 30 7.49 19.29 -15.23
CA ASP A 30 7.34 19.29 -13.77
C ASP A 30 6.03 19.96 -13.35
N GLU A 31 5.72 21.13 -13.94
CA GLU A 31 4.47 21.85 -13.67
C GLU A 31 3.24 21.00 -13.98
N TRP A 32 3.24 20.30 -15.14
CA TRP A 32 2.13 19.44 -15.54
C TRP A 32 1.93 18.27 -14.56
N ILE A 33 3.03 17.60 -14.18
CA ILE A 33 2.99 16.46 -13.26
C ILE A 33 2.52 16.92 -11.87
N VAL A 34 3.14 17.96 -11.31
CA VAL A 34 2.85 18.45 -9.96
C VAL A 34 1.41 18.96 -9.87
N THR A 35 0.94 19.75 -10.83
CA THR A 35 -0.42 20.28 -10.83
C THR A 35 -1.48 19.16 -10.87
N ARG A 36 -1.21 18.07 -11.57
CA ARG A 36 -2.17 16.97 -11.76
C ARG A 36 -2.10 15.89 -10.68
N SER A 37 -0.93 15.60 -10.17
CA SER A 37 -0.70 14.49 -9.24
C SER A 37 -0.16 14.90 -7.88
N GLY A 38 0.59 16.00 -7.80
CA GLY A 38 1.36 16.39 -6.62
C GLY A 38 2.74 15.73 -6.52
N ILE A 39 3.10 14.84 -7.47
CA ILE A 39 4.33 14.06 -7.43
C ILE A 39 5.49 14.89 -7.98
N ARG A 40 6.64 14.89 -7.27
CA ARG A 40 7.87 15.56 -7.69
C ARG A 40 8.98 14.58 -8.06
N GLU A 41 9.04 13.47 -7.34
CA GLU A 41 10.00 12.40 -7.56
C GLU A 41 9.41 11.03 -7.18
N ARG A 42 10.05 9.97 -7.61
CA ARG A 42 9.74 8.59 -7.26
C ARG A 42 11.00 7.77 -7.11
N ARG A 43 10.90 6.67 -6.39
CA ARG A 43 11.98 5.72 -6.20
C ARG A 43 11.87 4.61 -7.22
N ILE A 44 13.01 4.20 -7.76
CA ILE A 44 13.11 3.16 -8.78
C ILE A 44 14.06 2.08 -8.26
N ALA A 45 13.61 0.86 -8.23
CA ALA A 45 14.39 -0.28 -7.77
C ALA A 45 15.61 -0.55 -8.65
N ALA A 46 16.75 -0.87 -8.03
CA ALA A 46 17.94 -1.33 -8.72
C ALA A 46 17.70 -2.70 -9.39
N PRO A 47 18.51 -3.10 -10.37
CA PRO A 47 18.29 -4.37 -11.12
C PRO A 47 18.21 -5.62 -10.24
N ASP A 48 18.94 -5.66 -9.12
CA ASP A 48 19.00 -6.74 -8.15
C ASP A 48 17.93 -6.67 -7.04
N GLU A 49 17.24 -5.53 -6.92
CA GLU A 49 16.12 -5.41 -5.98
C GLU A 49 14.87 -6.09 -6.52
N THR A 50 14.13 -6.73 -5.62
CA THR A 50 12.88 -7.44 -5.89
C THR A 50 11.82 -7.08 -4.85
N VAL A 51 10.57 -7.45 -5.10
CA VAL A 51 9.49 -7.32 -4.10
C VAL A 51 9.88 -7.98 -2.78
N SER A 52 10.51 -9.15 -2.85
CA SER A 52 10.89 -9.91 -1.65
C SER A 52 12.07 -9.28 -0.93
N THR A 53 13.10 -8.78 -1.62
CA THR A 53 14.25 -8.13 -0.97
C THR A 53 13.84 -6.79 -0.35
N MET A 54 13.06 -5.96 -1.04
CA MET A 54 12.54 -4.72 -0.47
C MET A 54 11.61 -4.99 0.73
N GLY A 55 10.73 -6.01 0.60
CA GLY A 55 9.84 -6.43 1.68
C GLY A 55 10.59 -6.94 2.91
N PHE A 56 11.69 -7.68 2.70
CA PHE A 56 12.57 -8.14 3.77
C PHE A 56 13.22 -6.98 4.54
N GLU A 57 13.77 -6.00 3.83
CA GLU A 57 14.36 -4.81 4.45
C GLU A 57 13.35 -4.00 5.29
N ALA A 58 12.12 -3.84 4.80
CA ALA A 58 11.05 -3.19 5.55
C ALA A 58 10.64 -4.03 6.78
N ALA A 59 10.56 -5.34 6.62
CA ALA A 59 10.23 -6.30 7.67
C ALA A 59 11.25 -6.30 8.80
N GLN A 60 12.55 -6.36 8.48
CA GLN A 60 13.62 -6.29 9.48
C GLN A 60 13.49 -5.04 10.37
N LYS A 61 13.30 -3.86 9.74
CA LYS A 61 13.12 -2.60 10.47
C LYS A 61 11.89 -2.62 11.37
N ALA A 62 10.79 -3.22 10.91
CA ALA A 62 9.59 -3.35 11.72
C ALA A 62 9.80 -4.30 12.93
N ILE A 63 10.49 -5.43 12.74
CA ILE A 63 10.82 -6.39 13.79
C ILE A 63 11.79 -5.77 14.80
N GLU A 64 12.82 -5.08 14.34
CA GLU A 64 13.76 -4.35 15.19
C GLU A 64 13.05 -3.29 16.03
N ALA A 65 12.19 -2.48 15.41
CA ALA A 65 11.41 -1.46 16.10
C ALA A 65 10.41 -2.04 17.13
N ALA A 66 9.90 -3.25 16.88
CA ALA A 66 9.09 -4.01 17.84
C ALA A 66 9.89 -4.56 19.01
N ASN A 67 11.22 -4.66 18.89
CA ASN A 67 12.11 -5.31 19.83
C ASN A 67 11.68 -6.75 20.18
N ILE A 68 11.36 -7.54 19.15
CA ILE A 68 10.94 -8.95 19.26
C ILE A 68 11.93 -9.88 18.56
N ASN A 69 11.93 -11.15 18.95
CA ASN A 69 12.62 -12.18 18.20
C ASN A 69 11.82 -12.49 16.91
N PRO A 70 12.44 -12.58 15.72
CA PRO A 70 11.76 -13.00 14.50
C PRO A 70 10.96 -14.31 14.64
N GLN A 71 11.44 -15.26 15.45
CA GLN A 71 10.75 -16.53 15.73
C GLN A 71 9.40 -16.37 16.46
N GLU A 72 9.07 -15.17 16.94
CA GLU A 72 7.76 -14.89 17.54
C GLU A 72 6.68 -14.55 16.51
N ILE A 73 7.04 -14.44 15.22
CA ILE A 73 6.09 -14.18 14.13
C ILE A 73 5.43 -15.49 13.72
N ASP A 74 4.11 -15.58 13.91
CA ASP A 74 3.29 -16.75 13.56
C ASP A 74 2.70 -16.68 12.14
N LEU A 75 2.62 -15.46 11.56
CA LEU A 75 2.00 -15.20 10.26
C LEU A 75 2.76 -14.13 9.49
N ILE A 76 3.04 -14.39 8.21
CA ILE A 76 3.61 -13.42 7.28
C ILE A 76 2.64 -13.25 6.11
N LEU A 77 2.16 -12.01 5.91
CA LEU A 77 1.30 -11.63 4.80
C LEU A 77 2.01 -10.60 3.94
N VAL A 78 2.15 -10.87 2.65
CA VAL A 78 2.68 -9.90 1.69
C VAL A 78 1.59 -9.48 0.72
N ALA A 79 1.26 -8.20 0.74
CA ALA A 79 0.38 -7.60 -0.24
C ALA A 79 1.21 -7.10 -1.42
N THR A 80 1.00 -7.68 -2.59
CA THR A 80 1.71 -7.33 -3.82
C THR A 80 0.95 -7.77 -5.06
N THR A 81 1.20 -7.09 -6.18
CA THR A 81 0.78 -7.49 -7.53
C THR A 81 1.95 -7.54 -8.51
N SER A 82 3.17 -7.37 -8.01
CA SER A 82 4.40 -7.33 -8.81
C SER A 82 5.40 -8.43 -8.42
N ASN A 83 4.89 -9.60 -8.01
CA ASN A 83 5.68 -10.75 -7.62
C ASN A 83 6.81 -11.06 -8.62
N SER A 84 8.00 -11.39 -8.08
CA SER A 84 9.15 -11.83 -8.88
C SER A 84 8.92 -13.18 -9.55
N HIS A 85 8.10 -14.04 -8.95
CA HIS A 85 7.78 -15.40 -9.40
C HIS A 85 6.30 -15.69 -9.19
N ALA A 86 5.73 -16.59 -10.01
CA ALA A 86 4.40 -17.10 -9.78
C ALA A 86 4.35 -17.94 -8.47
N TYR A 87 5.41 -18.69 -8.21
CA TYR A 87 5.71 -19.41 -6.96
C TYR A 87 7.22 -19.62 -6.85
N PRO A 88 7.82 -19.68 -5.63
CA PRO A 88 7.17 -19.47 -4.33
C PRO A 88 6.63 -18.04 -4.16
N SER A 89 5.69 -17.86 -3.20
CA SER A 89 5.17 -16.55 -2.84
C SER A 89 6.27 -15.63 -2.27
N ALA A 90 6.09 -14.32 -2.36
CA ALA A 90 7.00 -13.35 -1.75
C ALA A 90 7.05 -13.56 -0.21
N ALA A 91 5.94 -13.90 0.41
CA ALA A 91 5.87 -14.20 1.85
C ALA A 91 6.77 -15.39 2.24
N CYS A 92 6.76 -16.48 1.46
CA CYS A 92 7.66 -17.63 1.71
C CYS A 92 9.13 -17.27 1.51
N GLN A 93 9.44 -16.42 0.51
CA GLN A 93 10.81 -15.95 0.29
C GLN A 93 11.29 -15.10 1.46
N ILE A 94 10.46 -14.16 1.94
CA ILE A 94 10.77 -13.30 3.09
C ILE A 94 10.90 -14.13 4.38
N GLN A 95 10.04 -15.14 4.58
CA GLN A 95 10.17 -16.07 5.70
C GLN A 95 11.55 -16.72 5.75
N GLY A 96 12.02 -17.23 4.58
CA GLY A 96 13.35 -17.83 4.45
C GLY A 96 14.49 -16.84 4.71
N MET A 97 14.38 -15.59 4.21
CA MET A 97 15.38 -14.54 4.44
C MET A 97 15.43 -14.09 5.90
N LEU A 98 14.29 -14.10 6.61
CA LEU A 98 14.20 -13.79 8.04
C LEU A 98 14.59 -14.96 8.93
N GLU A 99 14.87 -16.14 8.33
CA GLU A 99 15.20 -17.39 9.03
C GLU A 99 14.13 -17.79 10.06
N ILE A 100 12.83 -17.55 9.76
CA ILE A 100 11.70 -17.93 10.61
C ILE A 100 11.33 -19.39 10.30
N ASP A 101 11.42 -20.28 11.31
CA ASP A 101 11.24 -21.71 11.12
C ASP A 101 9.80 -22.13 10.86
N ASP A 102 8.84 -21.60 11.61
CA ASP A 102 7.43 -22.02 11.57
C ASP A 102 6.49 -20.83 11.60
N ALA A 103 6.08 -20.37 10.42
CA ALA A 103 5.07 -19.34 10.27
C ALA A 103 4.14 -19.64 9.10
N ILE A 104 2.87 -19.27 9.23
CA ILE A 104 1.95 -19.23 8.09
C ILE A 104 2.42 -18.12 7.14
N ALA A 105 2.67 -18.41 5.86
CA ALA A 105 3.18 -17.43 4.91
C ALA A 105 2.42 -17.51 3.58
N PHE A 106 1.81 -16.39 3.15
CA PHE A 106 1.16 -16.30 1.85
C PHE A 106 1.01 -14.85 1.37
N ASP A 107 0.86 -14.69 0.05
CA ASP A 107 0.63 -13.40 -0.59
C ASP A 107 -0.86 -13.10 -0.73
N LEU A 108 -1.17 -11.79 -0.77
CA LEU A 108 -2.51 -11.26 -0.98
C LEU A 108 -2.49 -10.27 -2.15
N ALA A 109 -3.33 -10.50 -3.15
CA ALA A 109 -3.48 -9.65 -4.32
C ALA A 109 -4.74 -8.79 -4.22
N ALA A 110 -4.58 -7.52 -3.86
CA ALA A 110 -5.64 -6.51 -3.88
C ALA A 110 -5.09 -5.13 -4.32
N ALA A 111 -4.03 -5.14 -5.13
CA ALA A 111 -3.36 -3.95 -5.67
C ALA A 111 -3.09 -2.89 -4.58
N CYS A 112 -3.36 -1.61 -4.88
CA CYS A 112 -3.05 -0.49 -3.97
C CYS A 112 -3.78 -0.57 -2.61
N THR A 113 -4.80 -1.41 -2.46
CA THR A 113 -5.50 -1.63 -1.19
C THR A 113 -4.88 -2.78 -0.38
N GLY A 114 -3.93 -3.50 -0.97
CA GLY A 114 -3.43 -4.78 -0.46
C GLY A 114 -2.95 -4.73 0.99
N PHE A 115 -2.20 -3.70 1.39
CA PHE A 115 -1.72 -3.59 2.78
C PHE A 115 -2.88 -3.45 3.80
N VAL A 116 -3.89 -2.65 3.47
CA VAL A 116 -5.06 -2.47 4.36
C VAL A 116 -5.90 -3.76 4.41
N TYR A 117 -6.04 -4.47 3.27
CA TYR A 117 -6.64 -5.81 3.24
C TYR A 117 -5.87 -6.80 4.13
N ALA A 118 -4.54 -6.83 4.00
CA ALA A 118 -3.69 -7.74 4.78
C ALA A 118 -3.75 -7.44 6.28
N LEU A 119 -3.83 -6.16 6.68
CA LEU A 119 -4.09 -5.79 8.08
C LEU A 119 -5.45 -6.33 8.57
N GLY A 120 -6.49 -6.21 7.73
CA GLY A 120 -7.81 -6.77 8.06
C GLY A 120 -7.80 -8.29 8.19
N VAL A 121 -7.04 -9.00 7.36
CA VAL A 121 -6.86 -10.45 7.44
C VAL A 121 -6.07 -10.82 8.70
N ALA A 122 -4.95 -10.16 8.97
CA ALA A 122 -4.15 -10.38 10.18
C ALA A 122 -4.96 -10.16 11.47
N ASP A 123 -5.81 -9.12 11.49
CA ASP A 123 -6.73 -8.87 12.61
C ASP A 123 -7.62 -10.06 12.89
N GLN A 124 -8.18 -10.73 11.86
CA GLN A 124 -9.03 -11.89 12.05
C GLN A 124 -8.25 -13.11 12.57
N PHE A 125 -7.03 -13.35 12.08
CA PHE A 125 -6.19 -14.43 12.59
C PHE A 125 -5.84 -14.23 14.08
N ILE A 126 -5.56 -12.99 14.48
CA ILE A 126 -5.26 -12.65 15.89
C ILE A 126 -6.52 -12.74 16.74
N ARG A 127 -7.66 -12.18 16.31
CA ARG A 127 -8.92 -12.20 17.06
C ARG A 127 -9.44 -13.60 17.32
N THR A 128 -9.22 -14.52 16.39
CA THR A 128 -9.60 -15.94 16.56
C THR A 128 -8.61 -16.74 17.41
N GLY A 129 -7.51 -16.11 17.84
CA GLY A 129 -6.46 -16.76 18.62
C GLY A 129 -5.61 -17.75 17.81
N LYS A 130 -5.72 -17.75 16.47
CA LYS A 130 -4.94 -18.63 15.61
C LYS A 130 -3.46 -18.27 15.61
N VAL A 131 -3.14 -16.97 15.68
CA VAL A 131 -1.79 -16.42 15.77
C VAL A 131 -1.74 -15.32 16.83
N LYS A 132 -0.56 -15.05 17.38
CA LYS A 132 -0.31 -13.97 18.35
C LYS A 132 0.33 -12.76 17.73
N LYS A 133 1.23 -12.99 16.77
CA LYS A 133 1.95 -11.93 16.05
C LYS A 133 1.92 -12.20 14.55
N ALA A 134 1.60 -11.16 13.79
CA ALA A 134 1.62 -11.18 12.33
C ALA A 134 2.56 -10.10 11.82
N LEU A 135 3.32 -10.42 10.78
CA LEU A 135 4.09 -9.49 9.98
C LEU A 135 3.31 -9.21 8.69
N VAL A 136 2.87 -7.98 8.52
CA VAL A 136 2.09 -7.54 7.35
C VAL A 136 2.96 -6.60 6.52
N ILE A 137 3.16 -6.93 5.26
CA ILE A 137 4.05 -6.23 4.34
C ILE A 137 3.25 -5.80 3.10
N GLY A 138 3.41 -4.55 2.68
CA GLY A 138 3.02 -4.08 1.35
C GLY A 138 4.30 -3.81 0.57
N SER A 139 4.50 -4.46 -0.56
CA SER A 139 5.70 -4.29 -1.39
C SER A 139 5.33 -4.38 -2.85
N ASP A 140 5.66 -3.35 -3.63
CA ASP A 140 5.44 -3.36 -5.07
C ASP A 140 6.64 -2.75 -5.82
N LEU A 141 6.93 -3.36 -6.97
CA LEU A 141 7.94 -2.95 -7.92
C LEU A 141 7.26 -2.70 -9.26
N ASN A 142 6.64 -1.51 -9.38
CA ASN A 142 5.84 -1.15 -10.55
C ASN A 142 6.67 -0.60 -11.69
N SER A 143 7.85 -0.03 -11.43
CA SER A 143 8.69 0.59 -12.46
C SER A 143 9.01 -0.35 -13.62
N ARG A 144 9.16 -1.65 -13.37
CA ARG A 144 9.40 -2.67 -14.40
C ARG A 144 8.15 -3.11 -15.17
N LYS A 145 6.99 -2.61 -14.77
CA LYS A 145 5.69 -2.90 -15.41
C LYS A 145 5.11 -1.67 -16.10
N LEU A 146 5.91 -0.63 -16.30
CA LEU A 146 5.52 0.59 -17.00
C LEU A 146 6.07 0.57 -18.41
N ASP A 147 5.27 1.03 -19.36
CA ASP A 147 5.76 1.46 -20.65
C ASP A 147 6.42 2.85 -20.46
N GLU A 148 7.73 2.92 -20.66
CA GLU A 148 8.49 4.17 -20.49
C GLU A 148 8.11 5.25 -21.50
N THR A 149 7.34 4.92 -22.53
CA THR A 149 6.79 5.87 -23.51
C THR A 149 5.38 6.34 -23.18
N ASP A 150 4.68 5.67 -22.24
CA ASP A 150 3.34 6.07 -21.81
C ASP A 150 3.39 7.13 -20.69
N ARG A 151 3.22 8.41 -21.08
CA ARG A 151 3.13 9.51 -20.13
C ARG A 151 2.05 9.32 -19.05
N SER A 152 0.97 8.61 -19.36
CA SER A 152 -0.19 8.51 -18.45
C SER A 152 0.12 7.70 -17.18
N THR A 153 1.07 6.79 -17.26
CA THR A 153 1.44 5.87 -16.17
C THR A 153 2.85 6.12 -15.64
N VAL A 154 3.86 6.35 -16.50
CA VAL A 154 5.26 6.49 -16.09
C VAL A 154 5.51 7.63 -15.10
N VAL A 155 4.68 8.68 -15.15
CA VAL A 155 4.79 9.85 -14.25
C VAL A 155 4.25 9.59 -12.84
N LEU A 156 3.52 8.49 -12.62
CA LEU A 156 2.80 8.25 -11.37
C LEU A 156 3.49 7.28 -10.43
N PHE A 157 3.94 6.13 -10.96
CA PHE A 157 4.32 5.00 -10.12
C PHE A 157 5.79 5.05 -9.68
N GLY A 158 6.03 4.56 -8.47
CA GLY A 158 7.33 4.29 -7.89
C GLY A 158 7.34 2.93 -7.20
N ASP A 159 8.53 2.56 -6.67
CA ASP A 159 8.80 1.29 -6.02
C ASP A 159 9.07 1.48 -4.53
N GLY A 160 8.78 0.48 -3.72
CA GLY A 160 9.07 0.48 -2.31
C GLY A 160 8.36 -0.62 -1.54
N ALA A 161 8.67 -0.72 -0.26
CA ALA A 161 8.04 -1.62 0.68
C ALA A 161 7.79 -0.95 2.03
N GLY A 162 6.70 -1.33 2.68
CA GLY A 162 6.43 -0.98 4.06
C GLY A 162 5.89 -2.18 4.82
N ALA A 163 6.17 -2.26 6.10
CA ALA A 163 5.80 -3.37 6.95
C ALA A 163 5.25 -2.91 8.30
N ALA A 164 4.41 -3.74 8.89
CA ALA A 164 3.92 -3.59 10.26
C ALA A 164 3.96 -4.93 10.99
N VAL A 165 4.44 -4.93 12.22
CA VAL A 165 4.21 -6.02 13.17
C VAL A 165 2.88 -5.77 13.84
N VAL A 166 1.98 -6.76 13.76
CA VAL A 166 0.64 -6.69 14.36
C VAL A 166 0.57 -7.72 15.47
N SER A 167 0.10 -7.32 16.64
CA SER A 167 -0.02 -8.20 17.81
C SER A 167 -1.33 -8.01 18.54
N GLU A 168 -1.66 -8.89 19.46
CA GLU A 168 -2.78 -8.71 20.36
C GLU A 168 -2.64 -7.46 21.24
N VAL A 169 -3.75 -6.90 21.67
CA VAL A 169 -3.80 -5.69 22.50
C VAL A 169 -4.95 -5.79 23.51
N PRO A 170 -4.83 -5.12 24.68
CA PRO A 170 -5.93 -4.95 25.62
C PRO A 170 -7.16 -4.26 24.97
N GLU A 171 -8.32 -4.50 25.54
CA GLU A 171 -9.56 -3.83 25.14
C GLU A 171 -9.40 -2.30 25.17
N GLY A 172 -10.02 -1.63 24.20
CA GLY A 172 -9.98 -0.18 24.09
C GLY A 172 -9.00 0.33 23.00
N TYR A 173 -7.99 -0.43 22.62
CA TYR A 173 -7.01 -0.08 21.60
C TYR A 173 -7.10 -0.97 20.35
N GLY A 174 -6.30 -0.68 19.33
CA GLY A 174 -6.14 -1.50 18.12
C GLY A 174 -7.21 -1.26 17.07
N ILE A 175 -7.34 -2.22 16.15
CA ILE A 175 -8.26 -2.15 15.00
C ILE A 175 -9.70 -2.24 15.50
N LYS A 176 -10.51 -1.23 15.17
CA LYS A 176 -11.90 -1.07 15.62
C LYS A 176 -12.92 -1.36 14.54
N GLY A 177 -12.67 -0.89 13.33
CA GLY A 177 -13.58 -1.05 12.20
C GLY A 177 -12.83 -1.25 10.89
N VAL A 178 -13.32 -2.14 10.05
CA VAL A 178 -12.71 -2.49 8.75
C VAL A 178 -13.80 -2.50 7.68
N ASP A 179 -13.59 -1.79 6.55
CA ASP A 179 -14.43 -1.85 5.35
C ASP A 179 -13.56 -2.30 4.17
N LEU A 180 -13.85 -3.48 3.63
CA LEU A 180 -13.20 -4.05 2.46
C LEU A 180 -14.26 -4.34 1.40
N GLY A 181 -13.91 -4.16 0.12
CA GLY A 181 -14.81 -4.51 -0.96
C GLY A 181 -14.18 -4.40 -2.33
N ALA A 182 -14.87 -4.95 -3.33
CA ALA A 182 -14.44 -4.98 -4.71
C ALA A 182 -15.61 -4.80 -5.69
N ASP A 183 -15.29 -4.31 -6.87
CA ASP A 183 -16.16 -4.26 -8.05
C ASP A 183 -15.40 -4.83 -9.25
N GLY A 184 -15.61 -6.12 -9.51
CA GLY A 184 -14.95 -6.84 -10.61
C GLY A 184 -15.39 -6.37 -11.99
N THR A 185 -16.47 -5.59 -12.12
CA THR A 185 -16.93 -5.08 -13.43
C THR A 185 -16.03 -3.95 -13.95
N GLY A 186 -15.29 -3.28 -13.06
CA GLY A 186 -14.34 -2.21 -13.40
C GLY A 186 -12.91 -2.68 -13.69
N GLY A 187 -12.66 -3.98 -13.79
CA GLY A 187 -11.29 -4.53 -13.87
C GLY A 187 -10.46 -4.04 -15.06
N SER A 188 -11.08 -3.71 -16.19
CA SER A 188 -10.40 -3.18 -17.37
C SER A 188 -9.86 -1.75 -17.22
N ALA A 189 -10.36 -0.99 -16.26
CA ALA A 189 -9.95 0.41 -16.06
C ALA A 189 -8.50 0.54 -15.54
N LEU A 190 -7.98 -0.49 -14.88
CA LEU A 190 -6.58 -0.55 -14.44
C LEU A 190 -6.13 -2.01 -14.41
N CYS A 191 -5.34 -2.43 -15.39
CA CYS A 191 -4.92 -3.82 -15.56
C CYS A 191 -3.58 -3.96 -16.26
N ILE A 192 -3.06 -5.18 -16.28
CA ILE A 192 -2.00 -5.63 -17.19
C ILE A 192 -2.63 -6.71 -18.05
N PRO A 193 -2.83 -6.48 -19.36
CA PRO A 193 -3.61 -7.38 -20.21
C PRO A 193 -3.00 -8.76 -20.45
N ALA A 194 -1.66 -8.85 -20.46
CA ALA A 194 -0.92 -10.10 -20.70
C ALA A 194 0.12 -10.39 -19.60
N GLY A 195 0.56 -11.64 -19.53
CA GLY A 195 1.51 -12.12 -18.51
C GLY A 195 0.88 -13.04 -17.46
N GLY A 196 -0.45 -13.17 -17.49
CA GLY A 196 -1.19 -14.20 -16.74
C GLY A 196 -1.49 -15.44 -17.62
N THR A 197 -2.18 -16.42 -17.03
CA THR A 197 -2.52 -17.68 -17.70
C THR A 197 -3.58 -17.54 -18.81
N ALA A 198 -4.44 -16.53 -18.76
CA ALA A 198 -5.41 -16.26 -19.80
C ALA A 198 -4.77 -15.73 -21.09
N VAL A 199 -3.76 -14.86 -20.93
CA VAL A 199 -3.00 -14.29 -22.04
C VAL A 199 -1.52 -14.35 -21.64
N LEU A 200 -0.81 -15.34 -22.18
CA LEU A 200 0.62 -15.53 -21.88
C LEU A 200 1.45 -14.39 -22.48
N ALA A 201 2.51 -14.00 -21.80
CA ALA A 201 3.51 -13.11 -22.35
C ALA A 201 4.28 -13.81 -23.49
N ASN A 202 4.52 -13.10 -24.58
CA ASN A 202 5.41 -13.48 -25.69
C ASN A 202 5.93 -12.19 -26.35
N ASP A 203 6.88 -12.33 -27.28
CA ASP A 203 7.56 -11.18 -27.90
C ASP A 203 6.56 -10.22 -28.56
N GLN A 204 5.59 -10.74 -29.32
CA GLN A 204 4.57 -9.92 -29.95
C GLN A 204 3.77 -9.09 -28.93
N ARG A 205 3.35 -9.69 -27.80
CA ARG A 205 2.57 -8.99 -26.77
C ARG A 205 3.39 -7.99 -25.95
N ILE A 206 4.69 -8.23 -25.85
CA ILE A 206 5.63 -7.27 -25.28
C ILE A 206 5.74 -6.06 -26.21
N GLU A 207 5.92 -6.29 -27.52
CA GLU A 207 5.98 -5.22 -28.54
C GLU A 207 4.65 -4.44 -28.61
N GLU A 208 3.50 -5.09 -28.44
CA GLU A 208 2.17 -4.47 -28.37
C GLU A 208 1.94 -3.73 -27.04
N GLY A 209 2.86 -3.78 -26.09
CA GLY A 209 2.75 -3.12 -24.77
C GLY A 209 1.78 -3.80 -23.80
N LEU A 210 1.24 -4.99 -24.12
CA LEU A 210 0.20 -5.65 -23.33
C LEU A 210 0.69 -6.23 -21.99
N THR A 211 1.99 -6.28 -21.76
CA THR A 211 2.62 -6.70 -20.52
C THR A 211 2.86 -5.56 -19.53
N PHE A 212 2.50 -4.34 -19.91
CA PHE A 212 2.62 -3.15 -19.08
C PHE A 212 1.27 -2.76 -18.44
N ILE A 213 1.33 -1.83 -17.50
CA ILE A 213 0.16 -1.28 -16.81
C ILE A 213 -0.63 -0.40 -17.79
N HIS A 214 -1.90 -0.76 -18.02
CA HIS A 214 -2.88 0.04 -18.75
C HIS A 214 -3.84 0.70 -17.77
N MET A 215 -4.10 2.01 -17.93
CA MET A 215 -4.96 2.77 -17.04
C MET A 215 -5.89 3.72 -17.80
N ASP A 216 -7.20 3.57 -17.63
CA ASP A 216 -8.17 4.62 -17.92
C ASP A 216 -8.18 5.63 -16.78
N GLY A 217 -7.32 6.65 -16.89
CA GLY A 217 -7.13 7.65 -15.85
C GLY A 217 -8.42 8.36 -15.41
N PRO A 218 -9.30 8.84 -16.32
CA PRO A 218 -10.60 9.41 -15.99
C PRO A 218 -11.51 8.47 -15.19
N GLU A 219 -11.62 7.20 -15.57
CA GLU A 219 -12.48 6.24 -14.89
C GLU A 219 -11.94 5.89 -13.50
N VAL A 220 -10.63 5.60 -13.40
CA VAL A 220 -9.96 5.34 -12.12
C VAL A 220 -10.08 6.55 -11.19
N TYR A 221 -9.89 7.78 -11.69
CA TYR A 221 -10.01 8.99 -10.90
C TYR A 221 -11.43 9.18 -10.35
N LYS A 222 -12.45 9.00 -11.19
CA LYS A 222 -13.86 9.10 -10.79
C LYS A 222 -14.22 8.09 -9.71
N PHE A 223 -13.76 6.85 -9.88
CA PHE A 223 -13.94 5.80 -8.87
C PHE A 223 -13.26 6.15 -7.55
N ALA A 224 -11.99 6.58 -7.60
CA ALA A 224 -11.18 6.93 -6.44
C ALA A 224 -11.79 8.04 -5.59
N VAL A 225 -12.16 9.15 -6.21
CA VAL A 225 -12.80 10.32 -5.55
C VAL A 225 -14.12 9.93 -4.88
N LYS A 226 -14.90 9.06 -5.52
CA LYS A 226 -16.16 8.56 -4.96
C LYS A 226 -15.92 7.63 -3.77
N THR A 227 -14.90 6.79 -3.84
CA THR A 227 -14.77 5.58 -3.01
C THR A 227 -13.89 5.80 -1.78
N MET A 228 -12.72 6.45 -1.88
CA MET A 228 -11.76 6.53 -0.78
C MET A 228 -12.34 7.16 0.50
N GLY A 229 -12.97 8.31 0.41
CA GLY A 229 -13.63 8.93 1.57
C GLY A 229 -14.88 8.18 2.04
N LYS A 230 -15.60 7.48 1.12
CA LYS A 230 -16.79 6.69 1.48
C LYS A 230 -16.41 5.45 2.28
N THR A 231 -15.37 4.73 1.89
CA THR A 231 -14.92 3.54 2.63
C THR A 231 -14.38 3.92 4.02
N ALA A 232 -13.67 5.06 4.14
CA ALA A 232 -13.23 5.58 5.44
C ALA A 232 -14.41 5.88 6.38
N LEU A 233 -15.48 6.51 5.90
CA LEU A 233 -16.71 6.71 6.68
C LEU A 233 -17.34 5.39 7.13
N LYS A 234 -17.35 4.37 6.27
CA LYS A 234 -17.88 3.06 6.62
C LYS A 234 -17.06 2.33 7.69
N SER A 235 -15.72 2.49 7.67
CA SER A 235 -14.89 1.91 8.73
C SER A 235 -15.12 2.58 10.08
N LEU A 236 -15.38 3.90 10.12
CA LEU A 236 -15.81 4.63 11.30
C LEU A 236 -17.15 4.12 11.81
N GLU A 237 -18.14 3.98 10.92
CA GLU A 237 -19.46 3.41 11.26
C GLU A 237 -19.35 2.02 11.89
N ARG A 238 -18.53 1.14 11.31
CA ARG A 238 -18.26 -0.21 11.84
C ARG A 238 -17.49 -0.21 13.16
N ALA A 239 -16.75 0.87 13.43
CA ALA A 239 -16.08 1.09 14.72
C ALA A 239 -17.02 1.68 15.77
N ASN A 240 -18.28 2.03 15.41
CA ASN A 240 -19.19 2.83 16.22
C ASN A 240 -18.59 4.18 16.66
N MET A 241 -17.85 4.83 15.75
CA MET A 241 -17.16 6.10 15.97
C MET A 241 -17.77 7.20 15.13
N ASN A 242 -17.89 8.38 15.72
CA ASN A 242 -18.29 9.59 15.00
C ASN A 242 -17.10 10.16 14.22
N LEU A 243 -17.38 10.99 13.23
CA LEU A 243 -16.36 11.57 12.37
C LEU A 243 -15.43 12.54 13.13
N ASP A 244 -15.94 13.25 14.12
CA ASP A 244 -15.20 14.19 14.96
C ASP A 244 -14.23 13.52 15.95
N GLU A 245 -14.37 12.20 16.14
CA GLU A 245 -13.44 11.40 16.94
C GLU A 245 -12.17 10.98 16.14
N LEU A 246 -12.14 11.21 14.82
CA LEU A 246 -11.00 10.88 13.97
C LEU A 246 -9.89 11.92 14.14
N ASP A 247 -8.71 11.46 14.60
CA ASP A 247 -7.57 12.32 14.86
C ASP A 247 -6.64 12.45 13.67
N TYR A 248 -6.44 11.36 12.89
CA TYR A 248 -5.47 11.33 11.81
C TYR A 248 -5.93 10.46 10.63
N PHE A 249 -5.59 10.89 9.41
CA PHE A 249 -5.92 10.18 8.19
C PHE A 249 -4.67 9.90 7.35
N ILE A 250 -4.43 8.64 7.05
CA ILE A 250 -3.32 8.17 6.21
C ILE A 250 -3.90 7.47 4.98
N PRO A 251 -4.13 8.20 3.88
CA PRO A 251 -4.67 7.67 2.64
C PRO A 251 -3.61 6.99 1.78
N HIS A 252 -4.06 6.18 0.83
CA HIS A 252 -3.25 5.75 -0.31
C HIS A 252 -2.70 6.95 -1.08
N GLN A 253 -1.41 6.94 -1.37
CA GLN A 253 -0.62 8.03 -1.92
C GLN A 253 -0.59 7.98 -3.45
N ALA A 254 -1.74 8.09 -4.11
CA ALA A 254 -1.83 8.02 -5.57
C ALA A 254 -1.84 9.39 -6.26
N ASN A 255 -2.58 10.34 -5.69
CA ASN A 255 -2.81 11.64 -6.30
C ASN A 255 -3.33 12.62 -5.24
N ILE A 256 -2.72 13.82 -5.16
CA ILE A 256 -3.08 14.82 -4.15
C ILE A 256 -4.55 15.25 -4.24
N ARG A 257 -5.10 15.36 -5.46
CA ARG A 257 -6.48 15.78 -5.67
C ARG A 257 -7.50 14.75 -5.15
N ILE A 258 -7.14 13.46 -5.20
CA ILE A 258 -7.95 12.38 -4.64
C ILE A 258 -7.87 12.43 -3.11
N ILE A 259 -6.67 12.64 -2.55
CA ILE A 259 -6.45 12.80 -1.11
C ILE A 259 -7.24 13.99 -0.57
N ASP A 260 -7.14 15.16 -1.21
CA ASP A 260 -7.89 16.36 -0.84
C ASP A 260 -9.41 16.14 -0.87
N SER A 261 -9.90 15.40 -1.88
CA SER A 261 -11.34 15.07 -1.96
C SER A 261 -11.80 14.17 -0.80
N ALA A 262 -10.99 13.16 -0.43
CA ALA A 262 -11.29 12.29 0.68
C ALA A 262 -11.21 13.04 2.02
N ALA A 263 -10.16 13.85 2.23
CA ALA A 263 -10.00 14.69 3.41
C ALA A 263 -11.19 15.65 3.60
N LYS A 264 -11.61 16.30 2.52
CA LYS A 264 -12.82 17.17 2.54
C LYS A 264 -14.07 16.41 2.95
N ARG A 265 -14.27 15.19 2.47
CA ARG A 265 -15.42 14.35 2.84
C ARG A 265 -15.38 13.91 4.30
N LEU A 266 -14.19 13.73 4.84
CA LEU A 266 -13.94 13.38 6.25
C LEU A 266 -13.85 14.62 7.15
N HIS A 267 -14.07 15.82 6.64
CA HIS A 267 -13.90 17.10 7.34
C HIS A 267 -12.53 17.22 8.03
N MET A 268 -11.51 16.53 7.50
CA MET A 268 -10.16 16.53 8.07
C MET A 268 -9.38 17.76 7.62
N PRO A 269 -8.81 18.52 8.55
CA PRO A 269 -7.87 19.60 8.21
C PRO A 269 -6.57 19.01 7.65
N LYS A 270 -5.89 19.77 6.79
CA LYS A 270 -4.74 19.27 6.03
C LYS A 270 -3.59 18.76 6.93
N GLU A 271 -3.39 19.39 8.07
CA GLU A 271 -2.36 19.02 9.05
C GLU A 271 -2.62 17.68 9.76
N LYS A 272 -3.82 17.13 9.62
CA LYS A 272 -4.22 15.81 10.13
C LYS A 272 -4.29 14.74 9.02
N VAL A 273 -3.81 15.07 7.82
CA VAL A 273 -3.76 14.16 6.67
C VAL A 273 -2.30 13.98 6.26
N PHE A 274 -1.80 12.76 6.38
CA PHE A 274 -0.41 12.47 6.01
C PHE A 274 -0.25 12.37 4.50
N VAL A 275 0.73 13.10 3.95
CA VAL A 275 1.00 13.13 2.52
C VAL A 275 2.51 13.08 2.27
N ASN A 276 2.96 12.01 1.62
CA ASN A 276 4.35 11.85 1.18
C ASN A 276 4.50 11.48 -0.31
N LEU A 277 3.41 11.48 -1.06
CA LEU A 277 3.41 11.13 -2.50
C LEU A 277 4.35 12.00 -3.34
N HIS A 278 4.65 13.22 -2.89
CA HIS A 278 5.58 14.11 -3.58
C HIS A 278 7.03 13.59 -3.59
N LYS A 279 7.40 12.72 -2.63
CA LYS A 279 8.71 12.09 -2.48
C LYS A 279 8.81 10.71 -3.15
N TYR A 280 7.68 9.98 -3.24
CA TYR A 280 7.72 8.54 -3.57
C TYR A 280 6.81 8.15 -4.73
N GLY A 281 5.91 9.05 -5.15
CA GLY A 281 4.86 8.74 -6.12
C GLY A 281 3.88 7.70 -5.59
N ASN A 282 3.26 6.97 -6.50
CA ASN A 282 2.34 5.87 -6.17
C ASN A 282 3.13 4.56 -6.06
N THR A 283 3.40 4.10 -4.86
CA THR A 283 4.07 2.82 -4.57
C THR A 283 3.08 1.66 -4.37
N SER A 284 1.86 1.78 -4.91
CA SER A 284 0.81 0.75 -4.89
C SER A 284 0.53 0.19 -3.47
N ALA A 285 0.65 -1.13 -3.26
CA ALA A 285 0.39 -1.76 -1.96
C ALA A 285 1.30 -1.24 -0.84
N ALA A 286 2.50 -0.77 -1.15
CA ALA A 286 3.43 -0.23 -0.17
C ALA A 286 3.04 1.17 0.33
N SER A 287 2.22 1.93 -0.41
CA SER A 287 2.04 3.37 -0.19
C SER A 287 1.49 3.73 1.18
N VAL A 288 0.44 3.03 1.63
CA VAL A 288 -0.15 3.27 2.96
C VAL A 288 0.84 2.82 4.06
N ALA A 289 1.56 1.72 3.85
CA ALA A 289 2.53 1.20 4.80
C ALA A 289 3.73 2.15 4.99
N ILE A 290 4.28 2.69 3.90
CA ILE A 290 5.37 3.68 3.91
C ILE A 290 4.88 4.98 4.58
N ALA A 291 3.68 5.45 4.23
CA ALA A 291 3.11 6.65 4.81
C ALA A 291 2.85 6.49 6.32
N LEU A 292 2.39 5.32 6.76
CA LEU A 292 2.18 4.99 8.17
C LEU A 292 3.51 4.96 8.95
N ASP A 293 4.56 4.35 8.38
CA ASP A 293 5.88 4.29 9.00
C ASP A 293 6.50 5.69 9.13
N GLU A 294 6.42 6.50 8.08
CA GLU A 294 6.96 7.87 8.09
C GLU A 294 6.17 8.74 9.10
N ALA A 295 4.83 8.68 9.10
CA ALA A 295 4.00 9.39 10.07
C ALA A 295 4.31 9.01 11.53
N ASN A 296 4.55 7.71 11.78
CA ASN A 296 4.93 7.22 13.09
C ASN A 296 6.32 7.73 13.51
N ARG A 297 7.31 7.67 12.64
CA ARG A 297 8.68 8.15 12.91
C ARG A 297 8.77 9.66 13.10
N GLU A 298 7.96 10.42 12.37
CA GLU A 298 7.87 11.89 12.52
C GLU A 298 7.11 12.30 13.78
N GLY A 299 6.56 11.34 14.55
CA GLY A 299 5.80 11.61 15.77
C GLY A 299 4.45 12.26 15.53
N CYS A 300 3.90 12.11 14.31
CA CYS A 300 2.56 12.57 13.96
C CYS A 300 1.47 11.80 14.70
N LEU A 301 1.73 10.52 15.00
CA LEU A 301 0.77 9.63 15.67
C LEU A 301 1.09 9.54 17.16
N LYS A 302 0.07 9.76 17.99
CA LYS A 302 0.18 9.70 19.45
C LYS A 302 -0.65 8.56 20.00
N ARG A 303 -0.19 7.97 21.11
CA ARG A 303 -0.96 6.96 21.80
C ARG A 303 -2.35 7.48 22.17
N GLY A 304 -3.38 6.77 21.73
CA GLY A 304 -4.78 7.13 21.94
C GLY A 304 -5.45 7.78 20.74
N ASP A 305 -4.70 8.21 19.70
CA ASP A 305 -5.26 8.76 18.48
C ASP A 305 -6.09 7.72 17.73
N ASN A 306 -7.19 8.14 17.17
CA ASN A 306 -7.99 7.37 16.24
C ASN A 306 -7.49 7.65 14.82
N VAL A 307 -6.91 6.64 14.19
CA VAL A 307 -6.26 6.75 12.88
C VAL A 307 -7.05 5.96 11.84
N ALA A 308 -7.38 6.61 10.72
CA ALA A 308 -7.98 5.93 9.58
C ALA A 308 -6.92 5.71 8.49
N LEU A 309 -6.84 4.47 7.99
CA LEU A 309 -6.12 4.10 6.77
C LEU A 309 -7.15 3.83 5.69
N ALA A 310 -6.96 4.35 4.46
CA ALA A 310 -7.89 4.09 3.37
C ALA A 310 -7.20 4.08 2.01
N GLY A 311 -7.73 3.26 1.09
CA GLY A 311 -7.22 3.17 -0.27
C GLY A 311 -8.28 2.67 -1.26
N PHE A 312 -7.90 2.77 -2.52
CA PHE A 312 -8.58 2.19 -3.67
C PHE A 312 -7.51 1.60 -4.61
N GLY A 313 -7.87 0.67 -5.46
CA GLY A 313 -6.91 0.02 -6.36
C GLY A 313 -7.57 -0.71 -7.50
N ALA A 314 -6.70 -1.32 -8.33
CA ALA A 314 -7.14 -2.22 -9.40
C ALA A 314 -8.01 -3.35 -8.87
N GLY A 315 -8.94 -3.80 -9.72
CA GLY A 315 -9.88 -4.84 -9.39
C GLY A 315 -11.29 -4.56 -9.87
N LEU A 316 -11.95 -3.44 -9.62
CA LEU A 316 -11.55 -2.38 -8.71
C LEU A 316 -11.72 -2.80 -7.26
N THR A 317 -10.87 -2.33 -6.38
CA THR A 317 -10.94 -2.63 -4.94
C THR A 317 -10.98 -1.34 -4.11
N TRP A 318 -11.51 -1.45 -2.89
CA TRP A 318 -11.41 -0.42 -1.85
C TRP A 318 -11.17 -1.05 -0.50
N ALA A 319 -10.48 -0.33 0.35
CA ALA A 319 -10.23 -0.74 1.72
C ALA A 319 -10.13 0.47 2.63
N SER A 320 -10.63 0.32 3.85
CA SER A 320 -10.27 1.19 4.94
C SER A 320 -10.32 0.44 6.26
N LEU A 321 -9.56 0.91 7.22
CA LEU A 321 -9.66 0.51 8.60
C LEU A 321 -9.48 1.74 9.51
N VAL A 322 -10.11 1.69 10.68
CA VAL A 322 -9.91 2.62 11.78
C VAL A 322 -9.33 1.88 12.95
N LEU A 323 -8.28 2.42 13.51
CA LEU A 323 -7.62 1.87 14.68
C LEU A 323 -7.39 2.96 15.74
N LYS A 324 -7.37 2.55 17.02
CA LYS A 324 -6.88 3.39 18.09
C LYS A 324 -5.40 3.08 18.31
N TRP A 325 -4.56 4.07 18.06
CA TRP A 325 -3.10 3.95 18.12
C TRP A 325 -2.65 3.65 19.56
N TYR A 326 -1.65 2.73 19.71
CA TYR A 326 -1.22 2.26 21.04
C TYR A 326 0.16 2.76 21.41
#